data_3dc30506992fcb623dcbdf0f03cb73a4
#
_entry.id   3dc30506992fcb623dcbdf0f03cb73a4
#
_cell.length_a   1.000
_cell.length_b   1.000
_cell.length_c   1.000
_cell.angle_alpha   90.00
_cell.angle_beta   90.00
_cell.angle_gamma   90.00
#
_symmetry.space_group_name_H-M   'P 1'
#
loop_
_entity.id
_entity.type
_entity.pdbx_description
1 polymer ?
#
loop_
_entity_poly.entity_id
_entity_poly.type
_entity_poly.pdbx_seq_one_letter_code
_entity_poly.pdbx_strand_id
1 'polypeptide(L)'
;VRIARTLAAFGLCLVAAAATAQQDRTIRFGHLNNADHPVSFGVKRFSELLAAKSGGKMKVQEFPANQLGNEMQQQSALQGGVQQMSAPATTSLAGIVKEFGLVDFPFAVADFAQADALLDGPLGQALIAKLPEKGLVALGYWDLGFRNVTNSRGPIKRAEDLEGLKIRVIPNPVFLETFKAFKANPVPMPFAELYGALESRAVDGQENPFSVILSNKFYEVQKYVSATNHVYAANIVLVSKKFWDQLTPVEQKWMREAADEARGYQRQVSRAAAQKSVGDLQAKGAQFNEVAPAEQARMRQIAKPVVDRFAAQYDPAIVKLYNDELARIRKP
;
A
#
# COMPACT_ATOMS: atom_id res chain seq x y z
N VAL A 1 -28.96 -74.19 42.56
CA VAL A 1 -28.29 -73.81 41.32
C VAL A 1 -28.73 -72.42 40.95
N ARG A 2 -27.92 -71.38 41.20
CA ARG A 2 -28.16 -69.98 40.77
C ARG A 2 -27.13 -69.63 39.76
N ILE A 3 -27.58 -69.33 38.56
CA ILE A 3 -26.76 -68.87 37.43
C ILE A 3 -26.67 -67.34 37.55
N ALA A 4 -25.48 -66.82 37.80
CA ALA A 4 -25.18 -65.41 37.75
C ALA A 4 -24.94 -65.00 36.31
N ARG A 5 -25.76 -64.06 35.77
CA ARG A 5 -25.53 -63.38 34.48
C ARG A 5 -24.70 -62.17 34.69
N THR A 6 -23.48 -62.20 34.22
CA THR A 6 -22.60 -61.04 34.14
C THR A 6 -22.87 -60.28 32.85
N LEU A 7 -23.47 -59.09 32.92
CA LEU A 7 -23.62 -58.16 31.80
C LEU A 7 -22.34 -57.29 31.70
N ALA A 8 -21.54 -57.54 30.67
CA ALA A 8 -20.46 -56.64 30.32
C ALA A 8 -21.02 -55.42 29.55
N ALA A 9 -21.02 -54.25 30.20
CA ALA A 9 -21.34 -52.98 29.56
C ALA A 9 -20.16 -52.51 28.75
N PHE A 10 -20.22 -52.64 27.42
CA PHE A 10 -19.29 -51.97 26.50
C PHE A 10 -19.64 -50.46 26.42
N GLY A 11 -18.89 -49.67 27.14
CA GLY A 11 -18.98 -48.20 27.04
C GLY A 11 -18.34 -47.74 25.73
N LEU A 12 -19.16 -47.45 24.72
CA LEU A 12 -18.75 -46.80 23.49
C LEU A 12 -18.53 -45.32 23.81
N CYS A 13 -17.30 -44.89 24.08
CA CYS A 13 -16.92 -43.49 24.09
C CYS A 13 -16.99 -42.95 22.65
N LEU A 14 -18.13 -42.38 22.28
CA LEU A 14 -18.24 -41.49 21.13
C LEU A 14 -17.45 -40.21 21.46
N VAL A 15 -16.21 -40.14 21.03
CA VAL A 15 -15.53 -38.86 20.88
C VAL A 15 -16.23 -38.15 19.72
N ALA A 16 -17.23 -37.35 20.03
CA ALA A 16 -17.78 -36.39 19.10
C ALA A 16 -16.67 -35.35 18.82
N ALA A 17 -15.86 -35.58 17.76
CA ALA A 17 -15.08 -34.55 17.16
C ALA A 17 -16.08 -33.48 16.69
N ALA A 18 -16.26 -32.44 17.47
CA ALA A 18 -16.96 -31.23 17.05
C ALA A 18 -16.19 -30.70 15.84
N ALA A 19 -16.56 -31.18 14.65
CA ALA A 19 -16.21 -30.51 13.42
C ALA A 19 -16.89 -29.13 13.54
N THR A 20 -16.14 -28.12 13.96
CA THR A 20 -16.58 -26.75 13.87
C THR A 20 -16.89 -26.52 12.40
N ALA A 21 -18.18 -26.54 12.07
CA ALA A 21 -18.63 -26.29 10.71
C ALA A 21 -18.05 -24.93 10.32
N GLN A 22 -17.13 -24.98 9.39
CA GLN A 22 -16.43 -23.77 8.93
C GLN A 22 -17.48 -22.86 8.27
N GLN A 23 -17.65 -21.68 8.86
CA GLN A 23 -18.65 -20.72 8.42
C GLN A 23 -18.26 -20.13 7.07
N ASP A 24 -19.22 -20.02 6.15
CA ASP A 24 -19.03 -19.25 4.92
C ASP A 24 -18.76 -17.78 5.25
N ARG A 25 -17.70 -17.25 4.69
CA ARG A 25 -17.28 -15.86 4.93
C ARG A 25 -17.21 -15.08 3.63
N THR A 26 -17.85 -13.92 3.61
CA THR A 26 -17.70 -12.94 2.53
C THR A 26 -16.78 -11.81 3.03
N ILE A 27 -15.70 -11.57 2.30
CA ILE A 27 -14.67 -10.60 2.62
C ILE A 27 -14.79 -9.43 1.64
N ARG A 28 -15.23 -8.28 2.14
CA ARG A 28 -15.27 -7.04 1.35
C ARG A 28 -13.87 -6.45 1.32
N PHE A 29 -13.26 -6.44 0.14
CA PHE A 29 -11.91 -5.95 -0.08
C PHE A 29 -11.94 -4.67 -0.93
N GLY A 30 -11.72 -3.51 -0.28
CA GLY A 30 -11.71 -2.21 -0.94
C GLY A 30 -10.31 -1.73 -1.30
N HIS A 31 -10.20 -0.97 -2.38
CA HIS A 31 -9.00 -0.22 -2.72
C HIS A 31 -9.32 1.00 -3.61
N LEU A 32 -8.35 1.91 -3.75
CA LEU A 32 -8.55 3.18 -4.42
C LEU A 32 -8.34 3.12 -5.93
N ASN A 33 -7.59 2.11 -6.39
CA ASN A 33 -7.19 1.98 -7.80
C ASN A 33 -8.32 1.39 -8.65
N ASN A 34 -8.29 1.68 -9.96
CA ASN A 34 -9.24 1.12 -10.91
C ASN A 34 -9.04 -0.40 -11.10
N ALA A 35 -10.04 -1.06 -11.70
CA ALA A 35 -10.05 -2.52 -11.88
C ALA A 35 -8.99 -3.04 -12.89
N ASP A 36 -8.39 -2.17 -13.69
CA ASP A 36 -7.28 -2.43 -14.62
C ASP A 36 -5.89 -2.17 -14.01
N HIS A 37 -5.82 -1.71 -12.77
CA HIS A 37 -4.56 -1.46 -12.07
C HIS A 37 -3.99 -2.74 -11.45
N PRO A 38 -2.64 -2.91 -11.35
CA PRO A 38 -1.99 -4.07 -10.74
C PRO A 38 -2.44 -4.44 -9.31
N VAL A 39 -2.93 -3.50 -8.52
CA VAL A 39 -3.53 -3.76 -7.20
C VAL A 39 -4.76 -4.64 -7.33
N SER A 40 -5.66 -4.35 -8.29
CA SER A 40 -6.85 -5.18 -8.57
C SER A 40 -6.46 -6.59 -8.99
N PHE A 41 -5.41 -6.74 -9.81
CA PHE A 41 -4.91 -8.08 -10.18
C PHE A 41 -4.38 -8.85 -8.96
N GLY A 42 -3.73 -8.17 -8.03
CA GLY A 42 -3.33 -8.73 -6.73
C GLY A 42 -4.52 -9.20 -5.90
N VAL A 43 -5.58 -8.39 -5.82
CA VAL A 43 -6.83 -8.75 -5.09
C VAL A 43 -7.50 -9.96 -5.73
N LYS A 44 -7.60 -10.01 -7.07
CA LYS A 44 -8.14 -11.16 -7.80
C LYS A 44 -7.34 -12.43 -7.54
N ARG A 45 -6.00 -12.32 -7.59
CA ARG A 45 -5.12 -13.46 -7.30
C ARG A 45 -5.26 -13.95 -5.87
N PHE A 46 -5.30 -13.04 -4.89
CA PHE A 46 -5.59 -13.35 -3.50
C PHE A 46 -6.95 -14.07 -3.34
N SER A 47 -7.97 -13.59 -4.02
CA SER A 47 -9.32 -14.17 -4.01
C SER A 47 -9.33 -15.62 -4.51
N GLU A 48 -8.68 -15.89 -5.64
CA GLU A 48 -8.55 -17.23 -6.23
C GLU A 48 -7.83 -18.19 -5.26
N LEU A 49 -6.69 -17.76 -4.72
CA LEU A 49 -5.89 -18.55 -3.79
C LEU A 49 -6.64 -18.86 -2.50
N LEU A 50 -7.31 -17.85 -1.94
CA LEU A 50 -8.07 -18.03 -0.71
C LEU A 50 -9.29 -18.94 -0.91
N ALA A 51 -9.99 -18.81 -2.04
CA ALA A 51 -11.10 -19.70 -2.39
C ALA A 51 -10.62 -21.15 -2.54
N ALA A 52 -9.49 -21.36 -3.22
CA ALA A 52 -8.91 -22.69 -3.38
C ALA A 52 -8.50 -23.32 -2.04
N LYS A 53 -7.79 -22.56 -1.18
CA LYS A 53 -7.35 -23.04 0.15
C LYS A 53 -8.51 -23.34 1.09
N SER A 54 -9.59 -22.56 1.00
CA SER A 54 -10.76 -22.71 1.88
C SER A 54 -11.85 -23.63 1.34
N GLY A 55 -11.64 -24.26 0.17
CA GLY A 55 -12.69 -25.05 -0.50
C GLY A 55 -13.94 -24.21 -0.84
N GLY A 56 -13.77 -22.93 -1.18
CA GLY A 56 -14.81 -22.00 -1.55
C GLY A 56 -15.57 -21.35 -0.39
N LYS A 57 -15.20 -21.64 0.87
CA LYS A 57 -15.87 -21.10 2.07
C LYS A 57 -15.50 -19.65 2.38
N MET A 58 -14.32 -19.18 1.96
CA MET A 58 -13.91 -17.79 2.10
C MET A 58 -13.91 -17.14 0.71
N LYS A 59 -14.82 -16.19 0.51
CA LYS A 59 -15.03 -15.51 -0.78
C LYS A 59 -14.68 -14.04 -0.64
N VAL A 60 -13.86 -13.53 -1.54
CA VAL A 60 -13.51 -12.12 -1.62
C VAL A 60 -14.42 -11.41 -2.62
N GLN A 61 -15.05 -10.34 -2.17
CA GLN A 61 -15.75 -9.38 -3.02
C GLN A 61 -14.90 -8.13 -3.14
N GLU A 62 -14.37 -7.88 -4.33
CA GLU A 62 -13.55 -6.71 -4.64
C GLU A 62 -14.41 -5.46 -4.82
N PHE A 63 -13.92 -4.32 -4.29
CA PHE A 63 -14.51 -3.00 -4.44
C PHE A 63 -13.40 -2.01 -4.88
N PRO A 64 -13.13 -1.90 -6.18
CA PRO A 64 -12.11 -1.00 -6.74
C PRO A 64 -12.59 0.46 -6.77
N ALA A 65 -11.73 1.37 -7.21
CA ALA A 65 -12.04 2.75 -7.56
C ALA A 65 -12.84 3.51 -6.48
N ASN A 66 -12.40 3.43 -5.22
CA ASN A 66 -13.02 4.11 -4.08
C ASN A 66 -14.49 3.73 -3.78
N GLN A 67 -15.01 2.61 -4.27
CA GLN A 67 -16.41 2.21 -4.06
C GLN A 67 -16.81 2.08 -2.58
N LEU A 68 -15.85 1.83 -1.68
CA LEU A 68 -16.06 1.80 -0.23
C LEU A 68 -15.61 3.08 0.48
N GLY A 69 -15.44 4.18 -0.28
CA GLY A 69 -14.99 5.45 0.23
C GLY A 69 -13.49 5.71 0.05
N ASN A 70 -13.04 6.89 0.50
CA ASN A 70 -11.64 7.30 0.45
C ASN A 70 -10.80 6.54 1.51
N GLU A 71 -9.47 6.83 1.53
CA GLU A 71 -8.51 6.16 2.43
C GLU A 71 -8.94 6.18 3.90
N MET A 72 -9.35 7.35 4.39
CA MET A 72 -9.71 7.54 5.81
C MET A 72 -11.02 6.83 6.15
N GLN A 73 -11.99 6.85 5.23
CA GLN A 73 -13.27 6.16 5.40
C GLN A 73 -13.08 4.64 5.44
N GLN A 74 -12.31 4.07 4.52
CA GLN A 74 -12.01 2.64 4.51
C GLN A 74 -11.20 2.23 5.75
N GLN A 75 -10.23 3.04 6.18
CA GLN A 75 -9.46 2.80 7.40
C GLN A 75 -10.37 2.77 8.65
N SER A 76 -11.26 3.75 8.77
CA SER A 76 -12.25 3.78 9.87
C SER A 76 -13.21 2.58 9.81
N ALA A 77 -13.64 2.17 8.60
CA ALA A 77 -14.49 1.01 8.40
C ALA A 77 -13.81 -0.32 8.79
N LEU A 78 -12.49 -0.47 8.51
CA LEU A 78 -11.70 -1.60 8.99
C LEU A 78 -11.60 -1.63 10.51
N GLN A 79 -11.24 -0.50 11.14
CA GLN A 79 -11.15 -0.39 12.60
C GLN A 79 -12.50 -0.65 13.27
N GLY A 80 -13.59 -0.20 12.65
CA GLY A 80 -14.96 -0.44 13.07
C GLY A 80 -15.44 -1.89 12.88
N GLY A 81 -14.80 -2.67 11.99
CA GLY A 81 -15.19 -4.04 11.63
C GLY A 81 -16.29 -4.11 10.56
N VAL A 82 -16.65 -2.97 9.94
CA VAL A 82 -17.69 -2.90 8.89
C VAL A 82 -17.13 -3.37 7.55
N GLN A 83 -15.84 -3.15 7.30
CA GLN A 83 -15.10 -3.64 6.14
C GLN A 83 -14.07 -4.67 6.61
N GLN A 84 -13.84 -5.75 5.83
CA GLN A 84 -12.94 -6.83 6.22
C GLN A 84 -11.51 -6.57 5.79
N MET A 85 -11.28 -6.10 4.55
CA MET A 85 -9.94 -5.89 4.00
C MET A 85 -9.84 -4.62 3.17
N SER A 86 -8.62 -4.07 3.10
CA SER A 86 -8.26 -3.03 2.12
C SER A 86 -6.77 -3.09 1.76
N ALA A 87 -6.40 -2.40 0.68
CA ALA A 87 -5.00 -2.24 0.26
C ALA A 87 -4.67 -0.76 0.00
N PRO A 88 -4.60 0.09 1.06
CA PRO A 88 -4.20 1.48 0.92
C PRO A 88 -2.69 1.61 0.68
N ALA A 89 -2.25 2.79 0.22
CA ALA A 89 -0.85 3.16 0.29
C ALA A 89 -0.39 3.27 1.76
N THR A 90 0.82 2.81 2.07
CA THR A 90 1.42 2.92 3.42
C THR A 90 1.43 4.35 3.93
N THR A 91 1.59 5.31 3.02
CA THR A 91 1.56 6.77 3.28
C THR A 91 0.33 7.23 4.06
N SER A 92 -0.84 6.61 3.84
CA SER A 92 -2.08 6.95 4.55
C SER A 92 -2.10 6.49 6.01
N LEU A 93 -1.17 5.62 6.42
CA LEU A 93 -1.10 5.09 7.79
C LEU A 93 -0.29 5.99 8.75
N ALA A 94 0.43 6.98 8.24
CA ALA A 94 1.21 7.88 9.09
C ALA A 94 0.35 8.65 10.11
N GLY A 95 -0.95 8.81 9.84
CA GLY A 95 -1.92 9.42 10.78
C GLY A 95 -2.26 8.55 11.99
N ILE A 96 -2.05 7.23 11.94
CA ILE A 96 -2.35 6.29 13.03
C ILE A 96 -1.10 5.66 13.63
N VAL A 97 -0.06 5.45 12.83
CA VAL A 97 1.27 5.01 13.25
C VAL A 97 2.27 5.89 12.53
N LYS A 98 2.75 6.94 13.22
CA LYS A 98 3.57 8.00 12.61
C LYS A 98 4.85 7.46 11.96
N GLU A 99 5.40 6.35 12.45
CA GLU A 99 6.61 5.73 11.95
C GLU A 99 6.46 5.18 10.52
N PHE A 100 5.24 5.00 9.99
CA PHE A 100 5.08 4.75 8.55
C PHE A 100 5.62 5.88 7.68
N GLY A 101 5.74 7.10 8.22
CA GLY A 101 6.43 8.19 7.54
C GLY A 101 7.90 7.92 7.18
N LEU A 102 8.57 6.95 7.83
CA LEU A 102 9.93 6.54 7.46
C LEU A 102 10.03 5.96 6.05
N VAL A 103 8.99 5.22 5.61
CA VAL A 103 8.96 4.66 4.25
C VAL A 103 8.58 5.69 3.19
N ASP A 104 8.10 6.86 3.62
CA ASP A 104 7.76 8.00 2.77
C ASP A 104 8.93 9.00 2.62
N PHE A 105 10.06 8.76 3.27
CA PHE A 105 11.21 9.65 3.14
C PHE A 105 11.71 9.68 1.69
N PRO A 106 11.89 10.89 1.13
CA PRO A 106 12.26 11.02 -0.28
C PRO A 106 13.61 10.39 -0.56
N PHE A 107 13.68 9.69 -1.69
CA PHE A 107 14.87 8.99 -2.19
C PHE A 107 15.48 7.98 -1.19
N ALA A 108 14.65 7.37 -0.35
CA ALA A 108 15.08 6.39 0.66
C ALA A 108 15.67 5.14 0.01
N VAL A 109 15.05 4.63 -1.04
CA VAL A 109 15.48 3.46 -1.83
C VAL A 109 15.65 3.84 -3.29
N ALA A 110 16.56 3.15 -3.99
CA ALA A 110 16.90 3.45 -5.37
C ALA A 110 16.17 2.55 -6.39
N ASP A 111 15.78 1.35 -5.99
CA ASP A 111 15.18 0.34 -6.85
C ASP A 111 14.23 -0.58 -6.08
N PHE A 112 13.57 -1.48 -6.82
CA PHE A 112 12.62 -2.43 -6.23
C PHE A 112 13.28 -3.46 -5.30
N ALA A 113 14.53 -3.84 -5.54
CA ALA A 113 15.23 -4.79 -4.68
C ALA A 113 15.50 -4.19 -3.30
N GLN A 114 15.92 -2.92 -3.26
CA GLN A 114 16.07 -2.17 -2.01
C GLN A 114 14.72 -1.97 -1.30
N ALA A 115 13.65 -1.68 -2.06
CA ALA A 115 12.31 -1.53 -1.52
C ALA A 115 11.80 -2.85 -0.89
N ASP A 116 11.99 -3.97 -1.58
CA ASP A 116 11.65 -5.31 -1.06
C ASP A 116 12.43 -5.62 0.21
N ALA A 117 13.74 -5.42 0.20
CA ALA A 117 14.59 -5.69 1.35
C ALA A 117 14.22 -4.83 2.58
N LEU A 118 13.82 -3.57 2.36
CA LEU A 118 13.41 -2.66 3.43
C LEU A 118 12.05 -3.06 4.03
N LEU A 119 11.05 -3.36 3.17
CA LEU A 119 9.68 -3.60 3.61
C LEU A 119 9.40 -5.05 4.04
N ASP A 120 10.05 -6.03 3.43
CA ASP A 120 9.93 -7.42 3.88
C ASP A 120 10.89 -7.73 5.05
N GLY A 121 11.87 -6.87 5.27
CA GLY A 121 12.87 -6.97 6.32
C GLY A 121 12.40 -6.52 7.71
N PRO A 122 13.34 -6.42 8.65
CA PRO A 122 13.06 -6.08 10.06
C PRO A 122 12.27 -4.79 10.24
N LEU A 123 12.54 -3.74 9.46
CA LEU A 123 11.79 -2.49 9.55
C LEU A 123 10.31 -2.69 9.21
N GLY A 124 10.02 -3.30 8.06
CA GLY A 124 8.63 -3.51 7.64
C GLY A 124 7.86 -4.36 8.64
N GLN A 125 8.49 -5.39 9.24
CA GLN A 125 7.89 -6.20 10.29
C GLN A 125 7.64 -5.39 11.57
N ALA A 126 8.57 -4.52 11.98
CA ALA A 126 8.41 -3.65 13.14
C ALA A 126 7.24 -2.64 12.95
N LEU A 127 7.05 -2.13 11.74
CA LEU A 127 5.92 -1.26 11.42
C LEU A 127 4.58 -2.02 11.46
N ILE A 128 4.53 -3.22 10.88
CA ILE A 128 3.33 -4.09 10.91
C ILE A 128 2.95 -4.45 12.36
N ALA A 129 3.92 -4.69 13.22
CA ALA A 129 3.69 -5.06 14.62
C ALA A 129 2.98 -3.97 15.44
N LYS A 130 2.99 -2.71 15.00
CA LYS A 130 2.26 -1.59 15.66
C LYS A 130 0.77 -1.52 15.29
N LEU A 131 0.34 -2.21 14.23
CA LEU A 131 -1.02 -2.09 13.69
C LEU A 131 -2.12 -2.77 14.53
N PRO A 132 -1.87 -3.91 15.22
CA PRO A 132 -2.91 -4.56 16.02
C PRO A 132 -3.49 -3.68 17.13
N GLU A 133 -2.69 -2.83 17.76
CA GLU A 133 -3.15 -1.86 18.76
C GLU A 133 -4.04 -0.77 18.15
N LYS A 134 -3.98 -0.60 16.83
CA LYS A 134 -4.82 0.32 16.06
C LYS A 134 -6.03 -0.36 15.41
N GLY A 135 -6.33 -1.60 15.79
CA GLY A 135 -7.47 -2.35 15.27
C GLY A 135 -7.28 -2.92 13.87
N LEU A 136 -6.03 -3.05 13.41
CA LEU A 136 -5.66 -3.51 12.07
C LEU A 136 -4.67 -4.68 12.16
N VAL A 137 -4.75 -5.60 11.19
CA VAL A 137 -3.76 -6.66 10.96
C VAL A 137 -3.24 -6.51 9.54
N ALA A 138 -1.93 -6.54 9.34
CA ALA A 138 -1.36 -6.51 8.00
C ALA A 138 -0.90 -7.90 7.57
N LEU A 139 -1.12 -8.22 6.29
CA LEU A 139 -0.68 -9.47 5.65
C LEU A 139 0.56 -9.30 4.78
N GLY A 140 1.07 -8.09 4.63
CA GLY A 140 2.28 -7.80 3.87
C GLY A 140 2.16 -6.57 2.98
N TYR A 141 3.24 -6.29 2.24
CA TYR A 141 3.35 -5.14 1.37
C TYR A 141 3.28 -5.54 -0.11
N TRP A 142 2.54 -4.76 -0.89
CA TRP A 142 2.44 -4.84 -2.34
C TRP A 142 3.10 -3.62 -2.98
N ASP A 143 3.52 -3.74 -4.25
CA ASP A 143 4.04 -2.60 -4.99
C ASP A 143 2.91 -1.64 -5.38
N LEU A 144 3.16 -0.34 -5.19
CA LEU A 144 2.47 0.72 -5.92
C LEU A 144 3.42 1.33 -6.97
N GLY A 145 4.68 1.57 -6.57
CA GLY A 145 5.76 1.96 -7.46
C GLY A 145 6.43 3.28 -7.07
N PHE A 146 7.46 3.66 -7.85
CA PHE A 146 8.12 4.95 -7.69
C PHE A 146 7.21 6.08 -8.15
N ARG A 147 7.11 7.12 -7.33
CA ARG A 147 6.23 8.26 -7.54
C ARG A 147 6.92 9.34 -8.35
N ASN A 148 6.17 9.92 -9.26
CA ASN A 148 6.61 10.86 -10.28
C ASN A 148 5.66 12.03 -10.38
N VAL A 149 6.17 13.21 -10.71
CA VAL A 149 5.35 14.43 -10.80
C VAL A 149 4.69 14.53 -12.17
N THR A 150 3.41 14.87 -12.19
CA THR A 150 2.75 15.39 -13.40
C THR A 150 2.25 16.80 -13.16
N ASN A 151 2.19 17.61 -14.21
CA ASN A 151 1.59 18.94 -14.13
C ASN A 151 1.14 19.46 -15.51
N SER A 152 0.37 20.56 -15.51
CA SER A 152 -0.15 21.19 -16.73
C SER A 152 0.73 22.35 -17.25
N ARG A 153 1.77 22.77 -16.51
CA ARG A 153 2.55 23.98 -16.80
C ARG A 153 3.79 23.74 -17.63
N GLY A 154 4.64 22.75 -17.25
CA GLY A 154 5.90 22.50 -17.92
C GLY A 154 6.64 21.27 -17.40
N PRO A 155 7.71 20.81 -18.10
CA PRO A 155 8.49 19.68 -17.64
C PRO A 155 9.28 20.04 -16.37
N ILE A 156 9.32 19.13 -15.39
CA ILE A 156 10.19 19.26 -14.21
C ILE A 156 11.51 18.58 -14.53
N LYS A 157 12.55 19.37 -14.69
CA LYS A 157 13.93 18.92 -14.93
C LYS A 157 14.84 19.17 -13.72
N ARG A 158 14.46 20.11 -12.86
CA ARG A 158 15.17 20.50 -11.64
C ARG A 158 14.18 20.92 -10.54
N ALA A 159 14.63 20.97 -9.30
CA ALA A 159 13.78 21.32 -8.14
C ALA A 159 13.09 22.69 -8.31
N GLU A 160 13.78 23.68 -8.91
CA GLU A 160 13.22 25.01 -9.15
C GLU A 160 12.02 25.02 -10.09
N ASP A 161 11.86 24.04 -10.96
CA ASP A 161 10.70 23.93 -11.85
C ASP A 161 9.41 23.58 -11.09
N LEU A 162 9.50 23.20 -9.81
CA LEU A 162 8.38 23.00 -8.90
C LEU A 162 7.95 24.30 -8.20
N GLU A 163 8.77 25.37 -8.23
CA GLU A 163 8.53 26.58 -7.48
C GLU A 163 7.18 27.21 -7.84
N GLY A 164 6.34 27.44 -6.81
CA GLY A 164 5.02 28.07 -6.95
C GLY A 164 3.92 27.17 -7.52
N LEU A 165 4.23 25.95 -8.00
CA LEU A 165 3.20 25.03 -8.49
C LEU A 165 2.33 24.54 -7.35
N LYS A 166 1.02 24.55 -7.55
CA LYS A 166 0.06 23.89 -6.67
C LYS A 166 0.08 22.39 -6.96
N ILE A 167 0.79 21.64 -6.14
CA ILE A 167 0.91 20.18 -6.30
C ILE A 167 0.02 19.49 -5.29
N ARG A 168 -0.96 18.72 -5.76
CA ARG A 168 -1.72 17.85 -4.86
C ARG A 168 -0.80 16.76 -4.33
N VAL A 169 -0.83 16.56 -3.02
CA VAL A 169 -0.13 15.47 -2.32
C VAL A 169 -1.11 14.65 -1.48
N ILE A 170 -0.71 13.44 -1.12
CA ILE A 170 -1.46 12.65 -0.12
C ILE A 170 -1.46 13.43 1.20
N PRO A 171 -2.54 13.40 2.01
CA PRO A 171 -2.58 14.02 3.34
C PRO A 171 -1.57 13.36 4.31
N ASN A 172 -0.30 13.70 4.15
CA ASN A 172 0.83 13.18 4.92
C ASN A 172 1.84 14.30 5.16
N PRO A 173 2.25 14.55 6.42
CA PRO A 173 3.15 15.65 6.75
C PRO A 173 4.52 15.58 6.05
N VAL A 174 5.05 14.39 5.81
CA VAL A 174 6.35 14.21 5.12
C VAL A 174 6.25 14.70 3.68
N PHE A 175 5.17 14.34 2.96
CA PHE A 175 4.93 14.82 1.59
C PHE A 175 4.74 16.33 1.54
N LEU A 176 3.91 16.88 2.43
CA LEU A 176 3.69 18.33 2.54
C LEU A 176 5.01 19.09 2.69
N GLU A 177 5.82 18.70 3.66
CA GLU A 177 7.07 19.40 3.95
C GLU A 177 8.16 19.15 2.88
N THR A 178 8.16 17.98 2.26
CA THR A 178 9.07 17.68 1.13
C THR A 178 8.78 18.61 -0.06
N PHE A 179 7.52 18.74 -0.46
CA PHE A 179 7.16 19.62 -1.57
C PHE A 179 7.31 21.11 -1.23
N LYS A 180 7.11 21.52 0.03
CA LYS A 180 7.48 22.86 0.49
C LYS A 180 9.00 23.13 0.40
N ALA A 181 9.82 22.13 0.72
CA ALA A 181 11.28 22.25 0.58
C ALA A 181 11.69 22.45 -0.88
N PHE A 182 10.94 21.89 -1.84
CA PHE A 182 11.09 22.16 -3.28
C PHE A 182 10.41 23.48 -3.72
N LYS A 183 9.95 24.30 -2.77
CA LYS A 183 9.25 25.57 -3.00
C LYS A 183 7.92 25.47 -3.77
N ALA A 184 7.35 24.27 -3.89
CA ALA A 184 5.98 24.11 -4.38
C ALA A 184 4.96 24.56 -3.33
N ASN A 185 3.71 24.69 -3.75
CA ASN A 185 2.55 24.90 -2.90
C ASN A 185 1.77 23.59 -2.77
N PRO A 186 2.14 22.68 -1.85
CA PRO A 186 1.46 21.39 -1.72
C PRO A 186 0.05 21.54 -1.15
N VAL A 187 -0.90 20.87 -1.80
CA VAL A 187 -2.32 20.85 -1.42
C VAL A 187 -2.70 19.44 -1.00
N PRO A 188 -2.89 19.15 0.30
CA PRO A 188 -3.30 17.83 0.75
C PRO A 188 -4.76 17.58 0.37
N MET A 189 -5.04 16.41 -0.24
CA MET A 189 -6.37 16.08 -0.74
C MET A 189 -6.53 14.57 -0.87
N PRO A 190 -7.68 13.97 -0.50
CA PRO A 190 -7.99 12.57 -0.76
C PRO A 190 -7.86 12.20 -2.23
N PHE A 191 -7.49 10.95 -2.52
CA PHE A 191 -7.28 10.51 -3.91
C PHE A 191 -8.55 10.60 -4.76
N ALA A 192 -9.72 10.33 -4.18
CA ALA A 192 -11.00 10.37 -4.88
C ALA A 192 -11.35 11.75 -5.48
N GLU A 193 -10.77 12.83 -4.93
CA GLU A 193 -11.03 14.21 -5.38
C GLU A 193 -10.05 14.67 -6.46
N LEU A 194 -8.97 13.89 -6.70
CA LEU A 194 -7.81 14.35 -7.46
C LEU A 194 -8.13 14.65 -8.92
N TYR A 195 -8.83 13.75 -9.63
CA TYR A 195 -9.11 13.96 -11.07
C TYR A 195 -9.89 15.27 -11.30
N GLY A 196 -10.95 15.49 -10.52
CA GLY A 196 -11.75 16.72 -10.61
C GLY A 196 -10.96 18.00 -10.27
N ALA A 197 -10.04 17.92 -9.30
CA ALA A 197 -9.17 19.04 -8.96
C ALA A 197 -8.15 19.37 -10.05
N LEU A 198 -7.63 18.36 -10.76
CA LEU A 198 -6.75 18.53 -11.92
C LEU A 198 -7.53 19.09 -13.12
N GLU A 199 -8.72 18.54 -13.41
CA GLU A 199 -9.59 18.95 -14.51
C GLU A 199 -10.04 20.41 -14.35
N SER A 200 -10.49 20.79 -13.16
CA SER A 200 -10.88 22.18 -12.84
C SER A 200 -9.71 23.14 -12.66
N ARG A 201 -8.47 22.63 -12.71
CA ARG A 201 -7.23 23.40 -12.45
C ARG A 201 -7.18 24.03 -11.05
N ALA A 202 -7.86 23.45 -10.07
CA ALA A 202 -7.72 23.82 -8.66
C ALA A 202 -6.29 23.55 -8.15
N VAL A 203 -5.63 22.54 -8.73
CA VAL A 203 -4.21 22.27 -8.59
C VAL A 203 -3.53 22.21 -9.96
N ASP A 204 -2.24 22.57 -10.03
CA ASP A 204 -1.45 22.54 -11.27
C ASP A 204 -0.94 21.14 -11.61
N GLY A 205 -0.76 20.31 -10.58
CA GLY A 205 -0.18 18.97 -10.73
C GLY A 205 -0.41 18.06 -9.55
N GLN A 206 0.15 16.88 -9.66
CA GLN A 206 0.12 15.82 -8.66
C GLN A 206 1.36 14.94 -8.76
N GLU A 207 1.49 13.96 -7.88
CA GLU A 207 2.56 12.98 -7.91
C GLU A 207 2.01 11.59 -7.61
N ASN A 208 2.35 10.61 -8.45
CA ASN A 208 1.96 9.21 -8.35
C ASN A 208 2.87 8.31 -9.21
N PRO A 209 2.84 6.99 -9.02
CA PRO A 209 3.46 6.06 -9.95
C PRO A 209 2.82 6.11 -11.34
N PHE A 210 3.60 5.78 -12.38
CA PHE A 210 3.13 5.84 -13.77
C PHE A 210 1.90 4.96 -14.05
N SER A 211 1.82 3.78 -13.42
CA SER A 211 0.65 2.91 -13.53
C SER A 211 -0.63 3.55 -13.01
N VAL A 212 -0.53 4.32 -11.91
CA VAL A 212 -1.65 5.08 -11.35
C VAL A 212 -2.03 6.24 -12.27
N ILE A 213 -1.04 6.97 -12.80
CA ILE A 213 -1.26 8.08 -13.74
C ILE A 213 -1.99 7.56 -15.00
N LEU A 214 -1.58 6.40 -15.51
CA LEU A 214 -2.16 5.78 -16.69
C LEU A 214 -3.60 5.28 -16.44
N SER A 215 -3.81 4.45 -15.40
CA SER A 215 -5.11 3.82 -15.14
C SER A 215 -6.19 4.82 -14.72
N ASN A 216 -5.80 5.94 -14.06
CA ASN A 216 -6.72 7.02 -13.72
C ASN A 216 -6.82 8.10 -14.80
N LYS A 217 -6.19 7.88 -15.96
CA LYS A 217 -6.23 8.78 -17.13
C LYS A 217 -5.80 10.22 -16.82
N PHE A 218 -4.89 10.40 -15.85
CA PHE A 218 -4.43 11.76 -15.53
C PHE A 218 -3.75 12.46 -16.72
N TYR A 219 -3.26 11.70 -17.69
CA TYR A 219 -2.73 12.25 -18.95
C TYR A 219 -3.75 13.08 -19.75
N GLU A 220 -5.07 12.91 -19.52
CA GLU A 220 -6.11 13.72 -20.19
C GLU A 220 -6.11 15.17 -19.66
N VAL A 221 -5.71 15.36 -18.39
CA VAL A 221 -5.72 16.65 -17.67
C VAL A 221 -4.32 17.11 -17.25
N GLN A 222 -3.27 16.30 -17.51
CA GLN A 222 -1.87 16.55 -17.15
C GLN A 222 -0.97 16.32 -18.36
N LYS A 223 -0.47 17.40 -18.96
CA LYS A 223 0.33 17.34 -20.17
C LYS A 223 1.76 16.82 -19.95
N TYR A 224 2.37 17.18 -18.82
CA TYR A 224 3.78 16.90 -18.55
C TYR A 224 3.91 15.82 -17.49
N VAL A 225 4.75 14.83 -17.76
CA VAL A 225 5.05 13.70 -16.87
C VAL A 225 6.57 13.65 -16.69
N SER A 226 7.04 13.89 -15.48
CA SER A 226 8.46 13.98 -15.17
C SER A 226 8.87 12.87 -14.21
N ALA A 227 9.86 12.06 -14.61
CA ALA A 227 10.36 10.92 -13.85
C ALA A 227 11.24 11.38 -12.68
N THR A 228 10.61 11.94 -11.65
CA THR A 228 11.30 12.41 -10.45
C THR A 228 11.74 11.26 -9.54
N ASN A 229 11.03 10.14 -9.54
CA ASN A 229 11.27 8.95 -8.70
C ASN A 229 11.55 9.31 -7.24
N HIS A 230 10.88 10.35 -6.74
CA HIS A 230 11.22 10.98 -5.46
C HIS A 230 10.84 10.15 -4.23
N VAL A 231 9.86 9.23 -4.33
CA VAL A 231 9.46 8.31 -3.26
C VAL A 231 9.07 6.97 -3.87
N TYR A 232 9.51 5.87 -3.28
CA TYR A 232 8.88 4.57 -3.52
C TYR A 232 7.66 4.44 -2.62
N ALA A 233 6.51 4.14 -3.19
CA ALA A 233 5.28 3.88 -2.48
C ALA A 233 4.92 2.40 -2.51
N ALA A 234 4.50 1.87 -1.38
CA ALA A 234 3.94 0.54 -1.26
C ALA A 234 2.45 0.62 -0.90
N ASN A 235 1.69 -0.39 -1.31
CA ASN A 235 0.41 -0.70 -0.67
C ASN A 235 0.65 -1.69 0.47
N ILE A 236 -0.23 -1.67 1.47
CA ILE A 236 -0.23 -2.63 2.55
C ILE A 236 -1.58 -3.35 2.60
N VAL A 237 -1.55 -4.68 2.60
CA VAL A 237 -2.77 -5.49 2.68
C VAL A 237 -3.24 -5.54 4.12
N LEU A 238 -4.33 -4.85 4.41
CA LEU A 238 -4.91 -4.71 5.74
C LEU A 238 -6.15 -5.57 5.92
N VAL A 239 -6.29 -6.11 7.11
CA VAL A 239 -7.47 -6.83 7.61
C VAL A 239 -7.98 -6.12 8.84
N SER A 240 -9.30 -5.96 8.98
CA SER A 240 -9.92 -5.55 10.22
C SER A 240 -9.54 -6.51 11.36
N LYS A 241 -8.98 -6.00 12.45
CA LYS A 241 -8.65 -6.85 13.60
C LYS A 241 -9.91 -7.52 14.18
N LYS A 242 -11.04 -6.84 14.19
CA LYS A 242 -12.33 -7.42 14.64
C LYS A 242 -12.76 -8.62 13.78
N PHE A 243 -12.52 -8.56 12.47
CA PHE A 243 -12.77 -9.69 11.59
C PHE A 243 -11.72 -10.79 11.79
N TRP A 244 -10.44 -10.41 11.87
CA TRP A 244 -9.32 -11.33 12.06
C TRP A 244 -9.46 -12.20 13.31
N ASP A 245 -9.89 -11.61 14.42
CA ASP A 245 -10.07 -12.29 15.70
C ASP A 245 -11.26 -13.28 15.70
N GLN A 246 -12.16 -13.18 14.72
CA GLN A 246 -13.27 -14.15 14.52
C GLN A 246 -12.84 -15.34 13.65
N LEU A 247 -11.68 -15.28 13.02
CA LEU A 247 -11.17 -16.36 12.18
C LEU A 247 -10.56 -17.45 13.03
N THR A 248 -10.82 -18.71 12.64
CA THR A 248 -10.10 -19.85 13.20
C THR A 248 -8.61 -19.79 12.84
N PRO A 249 -7.72 -20.46 13.59
CA PRO A 249 -6.29 -20.52 13.24
C PRO A 249 -6.03 -21.04 11.81
N VAL A 250 -6.89 -21.94 11.32
CA VAL A 250 -6.79 -22.48 9.96
C VAL A 250 -7.17 -21.43 8.92
N GLU A 251 -8.24 -20.66 9.15
CA GLU A 251 -8.64 -19.56 8.26
C GLU A 251 -7.57 -18.45 8.23
N GLN A 252 -7.01 -18.09 9.38
CA GLN A 252 -5.91 -17.13 9.47
C GLN A 252 -4.68 -17.63 8.70
N LYS A 253 -4.35 -18.91 8.78
CA LYS A 253 -3.26 -19.53 8.02
C LYS A 253 -3.51 -19.41 6.52
N TRP A 254 -4.71 -19.76 6.04
CA TRP A 254 -5.06 -19.64 4.62
C TRP A 254 -4.97 -18.20 4.11
N MET A 255 -5.41 -17.23 4.90
CA MET A 255 -5.30 -15.81 4.54
C MET A 255 -3.84 -15.37 4.42
N ARG A 256 -2.96 -15.76 5.35
CA ARG A 256 -1.53 -15.46 5.28
C ARG A 256 -0.88 -16.08 4.05
N GLU A 257 -1.09 -17.38 3.83
CA GLU A 257 -0.52 -18.09 2.68
C GLU A 257 -1.01 -17.50 1.35
N ALA A 258 -2.31 -17.21 1.23
CA ALA A 258 -2.87 -16.58 0.04
C ALA A 258 -2.29 -15.18 -0.22
N ALA A 259 -2.07 -14.40 0.85
CA ALA A 259 -1.47 -13.07 0.75
C ALA A 259 0.00 -13.13 0.34
N ASP A 260 0.78 -14.09 0.87
CA ASP A 260 2.18 -14.27 0.52
C ASP A 260 2.35 -14.68 -0.95
N GLU A 261 1.53 -15.63 -1.43
CA GLU A 261 1.55 -16.04 -2.83
C GLU A 261 1.06 -14.92 -3.76
N ALA A 262 0.01 -14.19 -3.38
CA ALA A 262 -0.51 -13.06 -4.15
C ALA A 262 0.49 -11.90 -4.21
N ARG A 263 1.32 -11.68 -3.17
CA ARG A 263 2.35 -10.64 -3.14
C ARG A 263 3.35 -10.80 -4.27
N GLY A 264 3.87 -12.01 -4.46
CA GLY A 264 4.82 -12.30 -5.55
C GLY A 264 4.24 -11.98 -6.93
N TYR A 265 3.01 -12.43 -7.19
CA TYR A 265 2.29 -12.13 -8.42
C TYR A 265 2.02 -10.63 -8.59
N GLN A 266 1.53 -9.95 -7.55
CA GLN A 266 1.21 -8.52 -7.61
C GLN A 266 2.45 -7.67 -7.91
N ARG A 267 3.58 -7.95 -7.26
CA ARG A 267 4.85 -7.27 -7.55
C ARG A 267 5.30 -7.49 -8.99
N GLN A 268 5.19 -8.71 -9.49
CA GLN A 268 5.53 -9.02 -10.89
C GLN A 268 4.70 -8.19 -11.86
N VAL A 269 3.38 -8.19 -11.73
CA VAL A 269 2.50 -7.43 -12.65
C VAL A 269 2.63 -5.92 -12.47
N SER A 270 2.89 -5.44 -11.24
CA SER A 270 3.11 -4.02 -10.97
C SER A 270 4.38 -3.49 -11.64
N ARG A 271 5.48 -4.24 -11.54
CA ARG A 271 6.77 -3.88 -12.14
C ARG A 271 6.71 -3.92 -13.66
N ALA A 272 6.05 -4.92 -14.23
CA ALA A 272 5.80 -4.98 -15.68
C ALA A 272 4.94 -3.79 -16.15
N ALA A 273 3.88 -3.45 -15.41
CA ALA A 273 3.05 -2.29 -15.71
C ALA A 273 3.84 -0.98 -15.61
N ALA A 274 4.70 -0.81 -14.60
CA ALA A 274 5.53 0.39 -14.45
C ALA A 274 6.45 0.61 -15.65
N GLN A 275 7.09 -0.45 -16.14
CA GLN A 275 7.96 -0.40 -17.33
C GLN A 275 7.18 0.00 -18.59
N LYS A 276 5.97 -0.53 -18.77
CA LYS A 276 5.14 -0.28 -19.95
C LYS A 276 4.47 1.09 -19.91
N SER A 277 4.12 1.60 -18.73
CA SER A 277 3.29 2.80 -18.55
C SER A 277 3.89 4.05 -19.18
N VAL A 278 5.21 4.21 -19.23
CA VAL A 278 5.87 5.38 -19.83
C VAL A 278 5.55 5.44 -21.34
N GLY A 279 5.76 4.35 -22.06
CA GLY A 279 5.44 4.28 -23.49
C GLY A 279 3.94 4.47 -23.78
N ASP A 280 3.08 3.90 -22.93
CA ASP A 280 1.63 4.05 -23.06
C ASP A 280 1.20 5.51 -22.81
N LEU A 281 1.77 6.19 -21.81
CA LEU A 281 1.51 7.62 -21.53
C LEU A 281 1.95 8.51 -22.71
N GLN A 282 3.14 8.25 -23.27
CA GLN A 282 3.62 8.98 -24.47
C GLN A 282 2.70 8.75 -25.67
N ALA A 283 2.25 7.51 -25.90
CA ALA A 283 1.28 7.18 -26.94
C ALA A 283 -0.08 7.88 -26.75
N LYS A 284 -0.43 8.25 -25.51
CA LYS A 284 -1.61 9.07 -25.15
C LYS A 284 -1.36 10.58 -25.24
N GLY A 285 -0.18 11.01 -25.69
CA GLY A 285 0.14 12.41 -25.90
C GLY A 285 0.80 13.11 -24.69
N ALA A 286 1.14 12.39 -23.63
CA ALA A 286 1.87 12.96 -22.51
C ALA A 286 3.32 13.31 -22.92
N GLN A 287 3.79 14.48 -22.51
CA GLN A 287 5.18 14.88 -22.69
C GLN A 287 6.02 14.38 -21.52
N PHE A 288 6.78 13.33 -21.78
CA PHE A 288 7.61 12.67 -20.78
C PHE A 288 9.03 13.25 -20.77
N ASN A 289 9.60 13.41 -19.59
CA ASN A 289 11.03 13.66 -19.41
C ASN A 289 11.58 12.94 -18.18
N GLU A 290 12.84 12.58 -18.27
CA GLU A 290 13.62 12.13 -17.12
C GLU A 290 14.18 13.31 -16.34
N VAL A 291 14.40 13.09 -15.03
CA VAL A 291 15.19 13.97 -14.17
C VAL A 291 16.56 13.35 -14.00
N ALA A 292 17.60 14.11 -14.33
CA ALA A 292 18.97 13.63 -14.31
C ALA A 292 19.36 13.10 -12.90
N PRO A 293 20.14 12.02 -12.79
CA PRO A 293 20.55 11.46 -11.49
C PRO A 293 21.24 12.48 -10.57
N ALA A 294 22.05 13.40 -11.14
CA ALA A 294 22.67 14.48 -10.39
C ALA A 294 21.63 15.43 -9.76
N GLU A 295 20.52 15.69 -10.47
CA GLU A 295 19.46 16.54 -9.95
C GLU A 295 18.62 15.78 -8.89
N GLN A 296 18.34 14.50 -9.08
CA GLN A 296 17.71 13.68 -8.04
C GLN A 296 18.55 13.67 -6.75
N ALA A 297 19.89 13.57 -6.88
CA ALA A 297 20.79 13.68 -5.74
C ALA A 297 20.71 15.06 -5.07
N ARG A 298 20.61 16.14 -5.87
CA ARG A 298 20.41 17.52 -5.35
C ARG A 298 19.04 17.67 -4.66
N MET A 299 17.98 17.14 -5.23
CA MET A 299 16.64 17.14 -4.62
C MET A 299 16.65 16.38 -3.27
N ARG A 300 17.40 15.27 -3.19
CA ARG A 300 17.62 14.55 -1.91
C ARG A 300 18.26 15.46 -0.86
N GLN A 301 19.26 16.25 -1.23
CA GLN A 301 19.93 17.18 -0.30
C GLN A 301 18.98 18.31 0.15
N ILE A 302 18.16 18.85 -0.76
CA ILE A 302 17.14 19.84 -0.43
C ILE A 302 16.13 19.28 0.58
N ALA A 303 15.72 18.02 0.42
CA ALA A 303 14.76 17.34 1.30
C ALA A 303 15.37 16.85 2.64
N LYS A 304 16.71 16.78 2.76
CA LYS A 304 17.37 16.24 3.95
C LYS A 304 16.93 16.90 5.26
N PRO A 305 16.79 18.23 5.40
CA PRO A 305 16.30 18.84 6.64
C PRO A 305 14.89 18.38 7.04
N VAL A 306 14.03 18.05 6.07
CA VAL A 306 12.71 17.47 6.31
C VAL A 306 12.84 16.08 6.91
N VAL A 307 13.67 15.24 6.30
CA VAL A 307 13.97 13.87 6.78
C VAL A 307 14.49 13.92 8.22
N ASP A 308 15.50 14.75 8.49
CA ASP A 308 16.12 14.87 9.82
C ASP A 308 15.09 15.31 10.88
N ARG A 309 14.24 16.28 10.54
CA ARG A 309 13.20 16.78 11.44
C ARG A 309 12.14 15.73 11.77
N PHE A 310 11.68 14.96 10.80
CA PHE A 310 10.69 13.91 11.04
C PHE A 310 11.31 12.71 11.75
N ALA A 311 12.53 12.30 11.38
CA ALA A 311 13.23 11.24 12.08
C ALA A 311 13.38 11.54 13.58
N ALA A 312 13.64 12.80 13.96
CA ALA A 312 13.73 13.21 15.36
C ALA A 312 12.40 13.11 16.15
N GLN A 313 11.25 13.00 15.46
CA GLN A 313 9.93 12.89 16.08
C GLN A 313 9.43 11.45 16.22
N TYR A 314 10.09 10.49 15.57
CA TYR A 314 9.72 9.09 15.59
C TYR A 314 10.41 8.34 16.73
N ASP A 315 9.95 7.11 16.99
CA ASP A 315 10.58 6.22 17.97
C ASP A 315 12.06 6.00 17.62
N PRO A 316 13.01 6.38 18.50
CA PRO A 316 14.45 6.28 18.21
C PRO A 316 14.90 4.85 17.86
N ALA A 317 14.27 3.81 18.42
CA ALA A 317 14.61 2.43 18.12
C ALA A 317 14.20 2.07 16.68
N ILE A 318 13.03 2.54 16.21
CA ILE A 318 12.57 2.33 14.85
C ILE A 318 13.39 3.15 13.85
N VAL A 319 13.78 4.38 14.21
CA VAL A 319 14.66 5.21 13.38
C VAL A 319 16.05 4.57 13.26
N LYS A 320 16.59 4.04 14.36
CA LYS A 320 17.85 3.30 14.31
C LYS A 320 17.74 2.09 13.38
N LEU A 321 16.67 1.30 13.53
CA LEU A 321 16.42 0.14 12.69
C LEU A 321 16.33 0.53 11.21
N TYR A 322 15.61 1.61 10.87
CA TYR A 322 15.53 2.15 9.53
C TYR A 322 16.91 2.51 8.95
N ASN A 323 17.73 3.20 9.72
CA ASN A 323 19.08 3.59 9.29
C ASN A 323 20.00 2.37 9.11
N ASP A 324 19.94 1.40 10.02
CA ASP A 324 20.71 0.16 9.93
C ASP A 324 20.32 -0.66 8.69
N GLU A 325 19.02 -0.78 8.41
CA GLU A 325 18.51 -1.46 7.23
C GLU A 325 18.92 -0.73 5.93
N LEU A 326 18.79 0.60 5.87
CA LEU A 326 19.26 1.36 4.71
C LEU A 326 20.76 1.19 4.49
N ALA A 327 21.57 1.18 5.55
CA ALA A 327 23.00 0.95 5.45
C ALA A 327 23.32 -0.48 4.96
N ARG A 328 22.51 -1.48 5.36
CA ARG A 328 22.65 -2.87 4.92
C ARG A 328 22.30 -3.05 3.44
N ILE A 329 21.15 -2.52 3.00
CA ILE A 329 20.62 -2.75 1.63
C ILE A 329 21.33 -1.91 0.56
N ARG A 330 22.02 -0.83 0.96
CA ARG A 330 22.80 0.03 0.04
C ARG A 330 24.26 -0.39 -0.11
N LYS A 331 24.69 -1.43 0.59
CA LYS A 331 26.03 -1.98 0.35
C LYS A 331 26.09 -2.59 -1.05
N PRO A 332 27.18 -2.29 -1.80
CA PRO A 332 27.36 -2.81 -3.15
C PRO A 332 27.50 -4.35 -3.16
#